data_d653305c0f8bc619a3728870035228c5
#
_entry.id   d653305c0f8bc619a3728870035228c5
#
_cell.length_a   1.000
_cell.length_b   1.000
_cell.length_c   1.000
_cell.angle_alpha   90.00
_cell.angle_beta   90.00
_cell.angle_gamma   90.00
#
_symmetry.space_group_name_H-M   'P 1'
#
loop_
_entity.id
_entity.type
_entity.pdbx_description
1 polymer ?
#
loop_
_entity_poly.entity_id
_entity_poly.type
_entity_poly.pdbx_seq_one_letter_code
_entity_poly.pdbx_strand_id
1 'polypeptide(L)'
;HEVWPGHFLNFLHSNRAESIFGKLFVGYAFAEGWAHYTEEMMWDAGLGDGDPETHIGQLSNALLRNCRYLSAIGLHTKGMTVAASEKLFKEQCYQDEGNARQQAARGTYDPLYLNYTMGKLMIRKLREDWTKGDKTKWKAFHDEFLSYGGPPIPMVRAAMMKEASPKAVF
;
A
#
# COMPACT_ATOMS: atom_id res chain seq x y z
N HIS A 1 -8.25 -1.14 -6.90
CA HIS A 1 -8.04 -1.21 -5.44
C HIS A 1 -8.90 -2.28 -4.78
N GLU A 2 -10.23 -2.18 -4.86
CA GLU A 2 -11.16 -3.02 -4.09
C GLU A 2 -11.36 -4.42 -4.72
N VAL A 3 -11.41 -4.51 -6.04
CA VAL A 3 -11.83 -5.73 -6.72
C VAL A 3 -10.62 -6.46 -7.32
N TRP A 4 -10.33 -6.24 -8.57
CA TRP A 4 -9.31 -6.96 -9.32
C TRP A 4 -8.33 -5.96 -9.97
N PRO A 5 -7.02 -6.07 -9.70
CA PRO A 5 -6.29 -7.10 -8.94
C PRO A 5 -6.03 -6.76 -7.46
N GLY A 6 -6.81 -5.88 -6.82
CA GLY A 6 -6.62 -5.40 -5.45
C GLY A 6 -7.04 -6.37 -4.35
N HIS A 7 -7.86 -5.89 -3.40
CA HIS A 7 -8.28 -6.66 -2.22
C HIS A 7 -8.92 -7.98 -2.53
N PHE A 8 -9.83 -8.03 -3.51
CA PHE A 8 -10.53 -9.27 -3.86
C PHE A 8 -9.54 -10.36 -4.28
N LEU A 9 -8.58 -10.05 -5.15
CA LEU A 9 -7.54 -11.01 -5.54
C LEU A 9 -6.68 -11.44 -4.35
N ASN A 10 -6.24 -10.48 -3.52
CA ASN A 10 -5.45 -10.78 -2.33
C ASN A 10 -6.17 -11.77 -1.41
N PHE A 11 -7.45 -11.55 -1.11
CA PHE A 11 -8.20 -12.43 -0.22
C PHE A 11 -8.47 -13.81 -0.82
N LEU A 12 -8.64 -13.92 -2.14
CA LEU A 12 -8.71 -15.23 -2.79
C LEU A 12 -7.41 -16.04 -2.60
N HIS A 13 -6.26 -15.38 -2.65
CA HIS A 13 -4.97 -16.00 -2.37
C HIS A 13 -4.81 -16.32 -0.88
N SER A 14 -5.17 -15.40 0.02
CA SER A 14 -5.10 -15.61 1.46
C SER A 14 -5.89 -16.85 1.89
N ASN A 15 -7.09 -17.06 1.33
CA ASN A 15 -7.91 -18.23 1.60
C ASN A 15 -7.23 -19.55 1.19
N ARG A 16 -6.26 -19.50 0.28
CA ARG A 16 -5.51 -20.65 -0.24
C ARG A 16 -4.10 -20.76 0.32
N ALA A 17 -3.65 -19.81 1.14
CA ALA A 17 -2.33 -19.84 1.73
C ALA A 17 -2.12 -21.16 2.50
N GLU A 18 -0.92 -21.74 2.42
CA GLU A 18 -0.60 -22.99 3.12
C GLU A 18 -0.60 -22.79 4.64
N SER A 19 -0.04 -21.67 5.09
CA SER A 19 0.01 -21.32 6.51
C SER A 19 -1.35 -20.83 7.03
N ILE A 20 -1.80 -21.39 8.15
CA ILE A 20 -2.98 -20.89 8.86
C ILE A 20 -2.79 -19.43 9.30
N PHE A 21 -1.58 -19.02 9.61
CA PHE A 21 -1.27 -17.62 9.95
C PHE A 21 -1.48 -16.71 8.75
N GLY A 22 -1.10 -17.12 7.54
CA GLY A 22 -1.35 -16.37 6.31
C GLY A 22 -2.84 -16.23 5.98
N LYS A 23 -3.68 -17.18 6.42
CA LYS A 23 -5.14 -17.11 6.24
C LYS A 23 -5.82 -16.17 7.25
N LEU A 24 -5.35 -16.17 8.49
CA LEU A 24 -6.06 -15.53 9.61
C LEU A 24 -5.51 -14.16 9.99
N PHE A 25 -4.20 -13.95 9.83
CA PHE A 25 -3.53 -12.72 10.29
C PHE A 25 -3.03 -11.90 9.10
N VAL A 26 -3.93 -11.13 8.52
CA VAL A 26 -3.61 -10.23 7.40
C VAL A 26 -3.09 -8.91 7.93
N GLY A 27 -1.83 -8.60 7.64
CA GLY A 27 -1.21 -7.33 7.99
C GLY A 27 -1.78 -6.17 7.19
N TYR A 28 -2.01 -5.04 7.84
CA TYR A 28 -2.58 -3.85 7.20
C TYR A 28 -1.68 -3.36 6.05
N ALA A 29 -0.35 -3.32 6.27
CA ALA A 29 0.61 -2.95 5.22
C ALA A 29 0.61 -3.94 4.04
N PHE A 30 0.32 -5.23 4.28
CA PHE A 30 0.19 -6.20 3.19
C PHE A 30 -1.08 -5.93 2.38
N ALA A 31 -2.25 -5.89 3.01
CA ALA A 31 -3.53 -5.79 2.33
C ALA A 31 -3.70 -4.41 1.65
N GLU A 32 -3.57 -3.33 2.40
CA GLU A 32 -3.73 -1.98 1.86
C GLU A 32 -2.56 -1.56 0.97
N GLY A 33 -1.35 -2.00 1.34
CA GLY A 33 -0.17 -1.79 0.51
C GLY A 33 -0.29 -2.49 -0.84
N TRP A 34 -0.78 -3.74 -0.87
CA TRP A 34 -1.05 -4.46 -2.11
C TRP A 34 -2.08 -3.74 -2.97
N ALA A 35 -3.25 -3.44 -2.40
CA ALA A 35 -4.31 -2.77 -3.13
C ALA A 35 -3.86 -1.41 -3.69
N HIS A 36 -3.13 -0.63 -2.92
CA HIS A 36 -2.56 0.64 -3.38
C HIS A 36 -1.42 0.47 -4.40
N TYR A 37 -0.61 -0.58 -4.27
CA TYR A 37 0.41 -0.94 -5.23
C TYR A 37 -0.19 -1.30 -6.59
N THR A 38 -1.31 -2.03 -6.60
CA THR A 38 -1.95 -2.47 -7.85
C THR A 38 -2.54 -1.32 -8.66
N GLU A 39 -2.91 -0.21 -8.06
CA GLU A 39 -3.34 1.00 -8.78
C GLU A 39 -2.23 1.49 -9.74
N GLU A 40 -1.00 1.61 -9.26
CA GLU A 40 0.16 2.01 -10.05
C GLU A 40 0.60 0.89 -11.01
N MET A 41 0.62 -0.34 -10.53
CA MET A 41 0.99 -1.50 -11.35
C MET A 41 0.10 -1.64 -12.58
N MET A 42 -1.19 -1.41 -12.46
CA MET A 42 -2.12 -1.48 -13.59
C MET A 42 -1.88 -0.36 -14.60
N TRP A 43 -1.55 0.84 -14.13
CA TRP A 43 -1.11 1.92 -15.01
C TRP A 43 0.18 1.54 -15.75
N ASP A 44 1.18 1.03 -15.02
CA ASP A 44 2.46 0.58 -15.59
C ASP A 44 2.30 -0.59 -16.59
N ALA A 45 1.22 -1.36 -16.46
CA ALA A 45 0.84 -2.44 -17.36
C ALA A 45 0.00 -1.97 -18.58
N GLY A 46 -0.30 -0.67 -18.69
CA GLY A 46 -1.00 -0.08 -19.82
C GLY A 46 -2.50 0.12 -19.62
N LEU A 47 -3.04 -0.04 -18.41
CA LEU A 47 -4.45 0.28 -18.16
C LEU A 47 -4.70 1.76 -18.45
N GLY A 48 -5.74 2.05 -19.23
CA GLY A 48 -6.11 3.42 -19.62
C GLY A 48 -5.41 3.92 -20.90
N ASP A 49 -4.63 3.07 -21.59
CA ASP A 49 -4.03 3.36 -22.91
C ASP A 49 -3.28 4.72 -22.97
N GLY A 50 -2.67 5.11 -21.85
CA GLY A 50 -1.94 6.38 -21.74
C GLY A 50 -2.84 7.62 -21.55
N ASP A 51 -4.12 7.42 -21.25
CA ASP A 51 -5.04 8.54 -20.99
C ASP A 51 -4.61 9.35 -19.76
N PRO A 52 -4.29 10.66 -19.91
CA PRO A 52 -3.81 11.47 -18.82
C PRO A 52 -4.84 11.69 -17.71
N GLU A 53 -6.14 11.67 -18.00
CA GLU A 53 -7.18 11.84 -16.98
C GLU A 53 -7.24 10.61 -16.05
N THR A 54 -7.15 9.41 -16.61
CA THR A 54 -7.02 8.17 -15.85
C THR A 54 -5.79 8.19 -14.95
N HIS A 55 -4.65 8.66 -15.46
CA HIS A 55 -3.41 8.78 -14.66
C HIS A 55 -3.53 9.82 -13.55
N ILE A 56 -4.13 10.98 -13.83
CA ILE A 56 -4.39 12.01 -12.82
C ILE A 56 -5.30 11.45 -11.71
N GLY A 57 -6.31 10.66 -12.05
CA GLY A 57 -7.18 10.00 -11.07
C GLY A 57 -6.40 9.04 -10.16
N GLN A 58 -5.52 8.22 -10.72
CA GLN A 58 -4.63 7.32 -9.96
C GLN A 58 -3.67 8.12 -9.06
N LEU A 59 -3.04 9.18 -9.60
CA LEU A 59 -2.10 10.02 -8.84
C LEU A 59 -2.80 10.81 -7.71
N SER A 60 -4.02 11.28 -7.92
CA SER A 60 -4.82 11.96 -6.90
C SER A 60 -5.12 11.04 -5.72
N ASN A 61 -5.46 9.79 -5.99
CA ASN A 61 -5.62 8.76 -4.97
C ASN A 61 -4.30 8.47 -4.24
N ALA A 62 -3.18 8.38 -4.96
CA ALA A 62 -1.86 8.19 -4.36
C ALA A 62 -1.47 9.37 -3.45
N LEU A 63 -1.76 10.59 -3.89
CA LEU A 63 -1.47 11.81 -3.12
C LEU A 63 -2.25 11.85 -1.81
N LEU A 64 -3.54 11.49 -1.82
CA LEU A 64 -4.33 11.35 -0.59
C LEU A 64 -3.68 10.39 0.41
N ARG A 65 -3.18 9.22 -0.05
CA ARG A 65 -2.52 8.25 0.82
C ARG A 65 -1.18 8.76 1.34
N ASN A 66 -0.48 9.58 0.57
CA ASN A 66 0.73 10.25 1.03
C ASN A 66 0.42 11.26 2.17
N CYS A 67 -0.67 12.03 2.06
CA CYS A 67 -1.12 12.88 3.16
C CYS A 67 -1.53 12.07 4.39
N ARG A 68 -2.19 10.92 4.22
CA ARG A 68 -2.46 9.99 5.34
C ARG A 68 -1.17 9.55 6.03
N TYR A 69 -0.14 9.23 5.25
CA TYR A 69 1.17 8.83 5.77
C TYR A 69 1.81 9.92 6.62
N LEU A 70 1.87 11.14 6.09
CA LEU A 70 2.45 12.29 6.80
C LEU A 70 1.61 12.68 8.02
N SER A 71 0.28 12.68 7.89
CA SER A 71 -0.64 13.01 8.97
C SER A 71 -0.55 12.00 10.11
N ALA A 72 -0.49 10.68 9.83
CA ALA A 72 -0.34 9.67 10.86
C ALA A 72 0.94 9.89 11.68
N ILE A 73 2.07 10.07 11.02
CA ILE A 73 3.34 10.35 11.69
C ILE A 73 3.26 11.67 12.47
N GLY A 74 2.71 12.71 11.84
CA GLY A 74 2.58 14.04 12.45
C GLY A 74 1.76 14.02 13.74
N LEU A 75 0.55 13.45 13.68
CA LEU A 75 -0.39 13.39 14.80
C LEU A 75 0.15 12.54 15.97
N HIS A 76 0.73 11.37 15.67
CA HIS A 76 1.09 10.39 16.70
C HIS A 76 2.52 10.54 17.25
N THR A 77 3.43 11.20 16.51
CA THR A 77 4.85 11.26 16.91
C THR A 77 5.47 12.64 16.88
N LYS A 78 4.82 13.65 16.28
CA LYS A 78 5.40 14.98 16.06
C LYS A 78 4.57 16.13 16.63
N GLY A 79 3.49 15.83 17.40
CA GLY A 79 2.64 16.85 17.98
C GLY A 79 1.83 17.67 16.98
N MET A 80 1.60 17.16 15.79
CA MET A 80 0.73 17.81 14.80
C MET A 80 -0.68 17.96 15.38
N THR A 81 -1.30 19.12 15.22
CA THR A 81 -2.69 19.31 15.59
C THR A 81 -3.65 18.80 14.52
N VAL A 82 -4.90 18.50 14.89
CA VAL A 82 -5.95 18.11 13.93
C VAL A 82 -6.15 19.20 12.87
N ALA A 83 -6.13 20.48 13.27
CA ALA A 83 -6.24 21.61 12.35
C ALA A 83 -5.06 21.67 11.35
N ALA A 84 -3.84 21.37 11.81
CA ALA A 84 -2.69 21.29 10.91
C ALA A 84 -2.79 20.11 9.95
N SER A 85 -3.32 18.98 10.40
CA SER A 85 -3.61 17.82 9.54
C SER A 85 -4.69 18.14 8.49
N GLU A 86 -5.79 18.79 8.90
CA GLU A 86 -6.84 19.24 7.96
C GLU A 86 -6.26 20.17 6.88
N LYS A 87 -5.44 21.13 7.29
CA LYS A 87 -4.73 22.03 6.38
C LYS A 87 -3.84 21.28 5.38
N LEU A 88 -3.09 20.27 5.86
CA LEU A 88 -2.26 19.39 5.01
C LEU A 88 -3.11 18.74 3.92
N PHE A 89 -4.25 18.14 4.27
CA PHE A 89 -5.12 17.50 3.28
C PHE A 89 -5.70 18.49 2.27
N LYS A 90 -6.10 19.69 2.69
CA LYS A 90 -6.62 20.74 1.79
C LYS A 90 -5.56 21.26 0.84
N GLU A 91 -4.41 21.70 1.36
CA GLU A 91 -3.43 22.48 0.61
C GLU A 91 -2.43 21.61 -0.15
N GLN A 92 -2.08 20.44 0.36
CA GLN A 92 -1.05 19.58 -0.23
C GLN A 92 -1.65 18.37 -0.95
N CYS A 93 -2.85 17.95 -0.61
CA CYS A 93 -3.52 16.83 -1.25
C CYS A 93 -4.82 17.20 -1.96
N TYR A 94 -5.08 18.50 -2.09
CA TYR A 94 -6.19 19.07 -2.88
C TYR A 94 -7.54 18.48 -2.53
N GLN A 95 -7.74 18.12 -1.25
CA GLN A 95 -9.02 17.61 -0.80
C GLN A 95 -9.99 18.75 -0.52
N ASP A 96 -11.27 18.52 -0.83
CA ASP A 96 -12.31 19.44 -0.38
C ASP A 96 -12.39 19.51 1.15
N GLU A 97 -13.03 20.56 1.67
CA GLU A 97 -13.07 20.83 3.10
C GLU A 97 -13.69 19.69 3.92
N GLY A 98 -14.77 19.08 3.40
CA GLY A 98 -15.47 17.99 4.09
C GLY A 98 -14.59 16.76 4.20
N ASN A 99 -13.95 16.36 3.10
CA ASN A 99 -13.04 15.22 3.09
C ASN A 99 -11.78 15.49 3.93
N ALA A 100 -11.17 16.68 3.80
CA ALA A 100 -9.99 17.05 4.59
C ALA A 100 -10.25 16.93 6.10
N ARG A 101 -11.41 17.46 6.56
CA ARG A 101 -11.86 17.34 7.96
C ARG A 101 -12.04 15.88 8.39
N GLN A 102 -12.68 15.07 7.56
CA GLN A 102 -12.89 13.65 7.83
C GLN A 102 -11.56 12.89 7.92
N GLN A 103 -10.64 13.14 6.99
CA GLN A 103 -9.32 12.50 7.00
C GLN A 103 -8.49 12.89 8.23
N ALA A 104 -8.49 14.17 8.61
CA ALA A 104 -7.81 14.64 9.80
C ALA A 104 -8.39 14.03 11.08
N ALA A 105 -9.72 13.94 11.18
CA ALA A 105 -10.39 13.28 12.30
C ALA A 105 -10.05 11.80 12.37
N ARG A 106 -10.10 11.08 11.25
CA ARG A 106 -9.69 9.66 11.15
C ARG A 106 -8.26 9.46 11.64
N GLY A 107 -7.35 10.35 11.29
CA GLY A 107 -5.95 10.27 11.69
C GLY A 107 -5.73 10.24 13.20
N THR A 108 -6.65 10.75 14.01
CA THR A 108 -6.52 10.77 15.46
C THR A 108 -6.66 9.39 16.12
N TYR A 109 -7.41 8.46 15.50
CA TYR A 109 -7.70 7.14 16.05
C TYR A 109 -7.22 5.99 15.16
N ASP A 110 -6.81 6.26 13.91
CA ASP A 110 -6.31 5.27 12.96
C ASP A 110 -4.84 5.57 12.58
N PRO A 111 -3.88 5.29 13.46
CA PRO A 111 -2.47 5.50 13.13
C PRO A 111 -1.99 4.58 12.00
N LEU A 112 -2.71 3.48 11.74
CA LEU A 112 -2.30 2.49 10.75
C LEU A 112 -2.61 2.89 9.31
N TYR A 113 -3.37 3.97 9.08
CA TYR A 113 -3.66 4.40 7.71
C TYR A 113 -2.43 4.93 6.94
N LEU A 114 -1.27 5.06 7.60
CA LEU A 114 0.03 5.24 6.93
C LEU A 114 0.42 4.03 6.07
N ASN A 115 -0.11 2.86 6.37
CA ASN A 115 0.29 1.59 5.76
C ASN A 115 -0.07 1.45 4.28
N TYR A 116 -0.97 2.27 3.75
CA TYR A 116 -1.20 2.35 2.30
C TYR A 116 0.09 2.66 1.55
N THR A 117 0.68 3.81 1.82
CA THR A 117 1.94 4.25 1.18
C THR A 117 3.13 3.40 1.62
N MET A 118 3.26 3.12 2.92
CA MET A 118 4.36 2.30 3.43
C MET A 118 4.34 0.92 2.79
N GLY A 119 3.21 0.23 2.81
CA GLY A 119 3.07 -1.10 2.23
C GLY A 119 3.34 -1.13 0.73
N LYS A 120 2.79 -0.16 -0.02
CA LYS A 120 3.08 0.00 -1.46
C LYS A 120 4.59 0.12 -1.72
N LEU A 121 5.29 0.98 -0.99
CA LEU A 121 6.73 1.20 -1.16
C LEU A 121 7.53 -0.07 -0.82
N MET A 122 7.16 -0.78 0.25
CA MET A 122 7.80 -2.04 0.63
C MET A 122 7.60 -3.13 -0.42
N ILE A 123 6.39 -3.29 -0.95
CA ILE A 123 6.10 -4.26 -2.02
C ILE A 123 6.89 -3.92 -3.28
N ARG A 124 6.90 -2.67 -3.66
CA ARG A 124 7.64 -2.18 -4.82
C ARG A 124 9.14 -2.43 -4.70
N LYS A 125 9.72 -2.13 -3.54
CA LYS A 125 11.13 -2.40 -3.24
C LYS A 125 11.43 -3.90 -3.31
N LEU A 126 10.60 -4.74 -2.70
CA LEU A 126 10.75 -6.19 -2.74
C LEU A 126 10.66 -6.72 -4.18
N ARG A 127 9.71 -6.23 -4.98
CA ARG A 127 9.60 -6.57 -6.40
C ARG A 127 10.89 -6.23 -7.16
N GLU A 128 11.42 -5.05 -6.98
CA GLU A 128 12.66 -4.61 -7.63
C GLU A 128 13.84 -5.49 -7.22
N ASP A 129 13.97 -5.81 -5.95
CA ASP A 129 15.05 -6.64 -5.43
C ASP A 129 14.95 -8.09 -5.93
N TRP A 130 13.73 -8.66 -5.95
CA TRP A 130 13.49 -10.03 -6.38
C TRP A 130 13.63 -10.21 -7.89
N THR A 131 13.05 -9.30 -8.66
CA THR A 131 13.05 -9.37 -10.14
C THR A 131 14.35 -8.84 -10.76
N LYS A 132 15.16 -8.08 -10.01
CA LYS A 132 16.33 -7.34 -10.53
C LYS A 132 15.96 -6.36 -11.66
N GLY A 133 14.77 -5.76 -11.57
CA GLY A 133 14.26 -4.84 -12.58
C GLY A 133 13.64 -5.49 -13.82
N ASP A 134 13.64 -6.82 -13.92
CA ASP A 134 13.11 -7.57 -15.05
C ASP A 134 11.58 -7.65 -15.00
N LYS A 135 10.91 -6.87 -15.86
CA LYS A 135 9.44 -6.85 -15.94
C LYS A 135 8.82 -8.19 -16.33
N THR A 136 9.53 -9.05 -17.06
CA THR A 136 9.02 -10.37 -17.45
C THR A 136 8.77 -11.29 -16.25
N LYS A 137 9.39 -10.98 -15.10
CA LYS A 137 9.24 -11.72 -13.84
C LYS A 137 8.12 -11.19 -12.95
N TRP A 138 7.45 -10.09 -13.32
CA TRP A 138 6.43 -9.49 -12.44
C TRP A 138 5.31 -10.45 -12.08
N LYS A 139 4.80 -11.20 -13.06
CA LYS A 139 3.76 -12.20 -12.78
C LYS A 139 4.22 -13.23 -11.74
N ALA A 140 5.40 -13.79 -11.91
CA ALA A 140 5.94 -14.78 -10.98
C ALA A 140 6.16 -14.18 -9.57
N PHE A 141 6.64 -12.93 -9.50
CA PHE A 141 6.76 -12.20 -8.25
C PHE A 141 5.39 -12.03 -7.55
N HIS A 142 4.37 -11.59 -8.29
CA HIS A 142 3.04 -11.37 -7.72
C HIS A 142 2.39 -12.66 -7.24
N ASP A 143 2.50 -13.72 -8.02
CA ASP A 143 1.96 -15.04 -7.66
C ASP A 143 2.63 -15.56 -6.38
N GLU A 144 3.96 -15.45 -6.27
CA GLU A 144 4.69 -15.86 -5.08
C GLU A 144 4.35 -14.97 -3.89
N PHE A 145 4.39 -13.63 -4.03
CA PHE A 145 4.06 -12.69 -2.96
C PHE A 145 2.68 -12.96 -2.36
N LEU A 146 1.67 -13.11 -3.20
CA LEU A 146 0.29 -13.36 -2.75
C LEU A 146 0.09 -14.74 -2.14
N SER A 147 0.91 -15.72 -2.48
CA SER A 147 0.81 -17.08 -1.95
C SER A 147 1.03 -17.18 -0.44
N TYR A 148 1.74 -16.21 0.14
CA TYR A 148 1.94 -16.11 1.59
C TYR A 148 0.68 -15.69 2.36
N GLY A 149 -0.35 -15.22 1.69
CA GLY A 149 -1.61 -14.77 2.31
C GLY A 149 -1.58 -13.31 2.73
N GLY A 150 -1.10 -13.00 3.93
CA GLY A 150 -1.11 -11.62 4.42
C GLY A 150 -0.15 -11.30 5.57
N PRO A 151 0.96 -12.04 5.79
CA PRO A 151 1.87 -11.77 6.90
C PRO A 151 2.61 -10.43 6.71
N PRO A 152 3.29 -9.92 7.75
CA PRO A 152 4.10 -8.72 7.62
C PRO A 152 5.11 -8.80 6.47
N ILE A 153 5.20 -7.77 5.65
CA ILE A 153 6.04 -7.76 4.43
C ILE A 153 7.51 -8.11 4.70
N PRO A 154 8.16 -7.71 5.82
CA PRO A 154 9.51 -8.15 6.12
C PRO A 154 9.66 -9.68 6.26
N MET A 155 8.62 -10.37 6.72
CA MET A 155 8.61 -11.85 6.79
C MET A 155 8.49 -12.47 5.40
N VAL A 156 7.61 -11.92 4.56
CA VAL A 156 7.49 -12.32 3.16
C VAL A 156 8.82 -12.12 2.43
N ARG A 157 9.45 -10.95 2.62
CA ARG A 157 10.78 -10.67 2.06
C ARG A 157 11.81 -11.73 2.47
N ALA A 158 11.89 -12.03 3.76
CA ALA A 158 12.84 -13.03 4.26
C ALA A 158 12.63 -14.39 3.59
N ALA A 159 11.37 -14.82 3.41
CA ALA A 159 11.05 -16.07 2.74
C ALA A 159 11.41 -16.05 1.24
N MET A 160 10.95 -15.03 0.50
CA MET A 160 11.19 -14.91 -0.94
C MET A 160 12.67 -14.73 -1.29
N MET A 161 13.41 -13.97 -0.48
CA MET A 161 14.83 -13.68 -0.70
C MET A 161 15.77 -14.67 -0.02
N LYS A 162 15.22 -15.67 0.71
CA LYS A 162 15.97 -16.67 1.47
C LYS A 162 16.91 -16.02 2.50
N GLU A 163 16.44 -14.96 3.15
CA GLU A 163 17.19 -14.29 4.22
C GLU A 163 17.01 -15.05 5.53
N ALA A 164 18.05 -15.07 6.38
CA ALA A 164 18.06 -15.86 7.62
C ALA A 164 17.04 -15.37 8.66
N SER A 165 16.66 -14.08 8.60
CA SER A 165 15.67 -13.49 9.50
C SER A 165 15.00 -12.28 8.84
N PRO A 166 13.77 -11.94 9.25
CA PRO A 166 13.12 -10.69 8.83
C PRO A 166 13.94 -9.47 9.28
N LYS A 167 14.06 -8.50 8.38
CA LYS A 167 14.68 -7.20 8.66
C LYS A 167 13.89 -6.10 7.96
N ALA A 168 14.21 -4.84 8.24
CA ALA A 168 13.61 -3.71 7.54
C ALA A 168 13.76 -3.86 6.02
N VAL A 169 12.75 -3.42 5.28
CA VAL A 169 12.76 -3.48 3.81
C VAL A 169 13.60 -2.34 3.21
N PHE A 170 13.73 -1.25 3.97
CA PHE A 170 14.55 -0.09 3.65
C PHE A 170 15.72 0.02 4.61
#